data_d07c087b780224c63f7326a7cf6ea100
#
_entry.id   d07c087b780224c63f7326a7cf6ea100
#
_cell.length_a   1.000
_cell.length_b   1.000
_cell.length_c   1.000
_cell.angle_alpha   90.00
_cell.angle_beta   90.00
_cell.angle_gamma   90.00
#
_symmetry.space_group_name_H-M   'P 1'
#
loop_
_entity.id
_entity.type
_entity.pdbx_description
1 polymer ?
#
loop_
_entity_poly.entity_id
_entity_poly.type
_entity_poly.pdbx_seq_one_letter_code
_entity_poly.pdbx_strand_id
1 'polypeptide(L)'
;VVAHVSAEPRLRMSWRRKTIVDIARSFLASNGAEKHASARVPAMDGRAAAETASVPGFTAEFGAGDSLRERLIKLLGSLRCCSRKGLAERFDSTIGAATVIMPFGGERQLTPAQAMIAKLPGDGETETCSAMAYGFDPYLSERDPYSGAYIAVLQSVSKLVASGMGHRAYLSLQE
;
A
#
# COMPACT_ATOMS: atom_id res chain seq x y z
N VAL A 1 24.24 22.97 -15.97
CA VAL A 1 23.10 22.24 -16.52
C VAL A 1 23.54 20.82 -16.81
N VAL A 2 22.88 19.84 -16.22
CA VAL A 2 23.24 18.40 -16.35
C VAL A 2 22.31 17.66 -17.30
N ALA A 3 21.09 18.19 -17.53
CA ALA A 3 20.11 17.60 -18.43
C ALA A 3 19.12 18.65 -18.96
N HIS A 4 18.45 18.31 -20.05
CA HIS A 4 17.33 19.07 -20.61
C HIS A 4 16.14 18.13 -20.80
N VAL A 5 14.95 18.61 -20.52
CA VAL A 5 13.72 17.93 -20.90
C VAL A 5 13.45 18.24 -22.38
N SER A 6 13.21 17.20 -23.18
CA SER A 6 12.91 17.32 -24.60
C SER A 6 11.49 16.81 -24.90
N ALA A 7 10.93 17.29 -26.02
CA ALA A 7 9.65 16.79 -26.52
C ALA A 7 9.72 15.38 -27.09
N GLU A 8 10.90 14.92 -27.45
CA GLU A 8 11.09 13.56 -27.96
C GLU A 8 10.96 12.55 -26.81
N PRO A 9 10.17 11.48 -26.94
CA PRO A 9 9.99 10.47 -25.91
C PRO A 9 11.17 9.49 -25.87
N ARG A 10 12.36 10.02 -25.63
CA ARG A 10 13.61 9.24 -25.58
C ARG A 10 14.50 9.71 -24.43
N LEU A 11 15.17 8.76 -23.77
CA LEU A 11 16.29 9.05 -22.88
C LEU A 11 17.58 9.00 -23.70
N ARG A 12 18.24 10.16 -23.81
CA ARG A 12 19.56 10.26 -24.46
C ARG A 12 20.61 10.71 -23.47
N MET A 13 21.75 10.05 -23.50
CA MET A 13 22.93 10.46 -22.76
C MET A 13 24.12 10.57 -23.71
N SER A 14 24.89 11.63 -23.55
CA SER A 14 26.09 11.87 -24.37
C SER A 14 27.30 12.06 -23.45
N TRP A 15 28.40 11.46 -23.84
CA TRP A 15 29.69 11.64 -23.20
C TRP A 15 30.75 11.97 -24.26
N ARG A 16 31.50 13.02 -24.03
CA ARG A 16 32.54 13.50 -24.96
C ARG A 16 32.01 13.61 -26.41
N ARG A 17 30.83 14.19 -26.59
CA ARG A 17 30.12 14.36 -27.90
C ARG A 17 29.67 13.06 -28.57
N LYS A 18 29.77 11.94 -27.88
CA LYS A 18 29.28 10.66 -28.40
C LYS A 18 28.04 10.25 -27.63
N THR A 19 26.99 9.86 -28.32
CA THR A 19 25.78 9.29 -27.69
C THR A 19 26.15 7.91 -27.15
N ILE A 20 25.96 7.73 -25.86
CA ILE A 20 26.20 6.48 -25.11
C ILE A 20 24.93 5.76 -24.74
N VAL A 21 23.80 6.49 -24.65
CA VAL A 21 22.47 5.93 -24.42
C VAL A 21 21.49 6.63 -25.34
N ASP A 22 20.63 5.87 -25.98
CA ASP A 22 19.49 6.35 -26.75
C ASP A 22 18.37 5.30 -26.71
N ILE A 23 17.47 5.45 -25.73
CA ILE A 23 16.44 4.48 -25.40
C ILE A 23 15.07 5.12 -25.53
N ALA A 24 14.14 4.44 -26.19
CA ALA A 24 12.75 4.88 -26.27
C ALA A 24 12.08 4.84 -24.88
N ARG A 25 11.27 5.84 -24.56
CA ARG A 25 10.55 5.90 -23.30
C ARG A 25 9.53 4.75 -23.16
N SER A 26 8.93 4.32 -24.26
CA SER A 26 8.05 3.15 -24.29
C SER A 26 8.76 1.87 -23.81
N PHE A 27 10.04 1.70 -24.18
CA PHE A 27 10.84 0.59 -23.68
C PHE A 27 11.08 0.70 -22.17
N LEU A 28 11.40 1.88 -21.65
CA LEU A 28 11.59 2.10 -20.22
C LEU A 28 10.29 1.89 -19.43
N ALA A 29 9.16 2.30 -19.99
CA ALA A 29 7.86 2.17 -19.35
C ALA A 29 7.35 0.71 -19.25
N SER A 30 7.84 -0.16 -20.13
CA SER A 30 7.47 -1.59 -20.16
C SER A 30 8.50 -2.51 -19.49
N ASN A 31 9.50 -1.96 -18.80
CA ASN A 31 10.68 -2.73 -18.35
C ASN A 31 11.35 -3.56 -19.48
N GLY A 32 11.28 -3.06 -20.71
CA GLY A 32 11.93 -3.67 -21.88
C GLY A 32 11.16 -4.77 -22.58
N ALA A 33 10.03 -5.22 -22.06
CA ALA A 33 9.20 -6.23 -22.68
C ALA A 33 7.72 -5.99 -22.36
N GLU A 34 6.88 -6.19 -23.36
CA GLU A 34 5.43 -6.20 -23.15
C GLU A 34 5.06 -7.50 -22.41
N LYS A 35 4.40 -7.37 -21.26
CA LYS A 35 3.99 -8.52 -20.45
C LYS A 35 2.51 -8.79 -20.68
N HIS A 36 2.20 -10.02 -21.06
CA HIS A 36 0.82 -10.49 -21.19
C HIS A 36 0.60 -11.62 -20.18
N ALA A 37 -0.49 -11.54 -19.46
CA ALA A 37 -0.95 -12.59 -18.57
C ALA A 37 -2.43 -12.84 -18.82
N SER A 38 -2.83 -14.10 -18.72
CA SER A 38 -4.24 -14.49 -18.71
C SER A 38 -4.52 -15.24 -17.42
N ALA A 39 -5.58 -14.85 -16.73
CA ALA A 39 -6.00 -15.50 -15.51
C ALA A 39 -7.46 -15.95 -15.63
N ARG A 40 -7.76 -17.14 -15.11
CA ARG A 40 -9.13 -17.61 -14.95
C ARG A 40 -9.53 -17.45 -13.50
N VAL A 41 -10.44 -16.52 -13.24
CA VAL A 41 -11.00 -16.30 -11.90
C VAL A 41 -12.27 -17.13 -11.78
N PRO A 42 -12.31 -18.16 -10.91
CA PRO A 42 -13.54 -18.92 -10.67
C PRO A 42 -14.58 -17.99 -10.02
N ALA A 43 -15.83 -18.13 -10.42
CA ALA A 43 -16.93 -17.47 -9.71
C ALA A 43 -17.07 -18.09 -8.31
N MET A 44 -17.26 -17.23 -7.31
CA MET A 44 -17.54 -17.69 -5.96
C MET A 44 -19.00 -18.17 -5.88
N ASP A 45 -19.20 -19.44 -5.55
CA ASP A 45 -20.54 -19.94 -5.23
C ASP A 45 -21.00 -19.26 -3.93
N GLY A 46 -22.17 -18.65 -3.93
CA GLY A 46 -22.72 -17.93 -2.77
C GLY A 46 -22.82 -18.76 -1.48
N ARG A 47 -22.68 -20.11 -1.59
CA ARG A 47 -22.53 -21.03 -0.46
C ARG A 47 -21.18 -20.91 0.24
N ALA A 48 -20.12 -20.69 -0.50
CA ALA A 48 -18.77 -20.53 0.07
C ALA A 48 -18.67 -19.28 0.95
N ALA A 49 -19.44 -18.23 0.67
CA ALA A 49 -19.51 -17.04 1.49
C ALA A 49 -20.12 -17.29 2.88
N ALA A 50 -21.09 -18.20 2.98
CA ALA A 50 -21.77 -18.53 4.23
C ALA A 50 -20.99 -19.51 5.12
N GLU A 51 -20.22 -20.41 4.53
CA GLU A 51 -19.35 -21.35 5.27
C GLU A 51 -18.06 -20.71 5.79
N THR A 52 -17.85 -19.46 5.48
CA THR A 52 -16.57 -18.76 5.67
C THR A 52 -16.51 -17.88 6.91
N ALA A 53 -17.28 -18.17 7.93
CA ALA A 53 -17.06 -17.58 9.26
C ALA A 53 -15.70 -18.01 9.89
N SER A 54 -15.00 -18.99 9.30
CA SER A 54 -13.66 -19.37 9.72
C SER A 54 -12.62 -18.78 8.79
N VAL A 55 -11.97 -17.70 9.21
CA VAL A 55 -10.76 -17.19 8.55
C VAL A 55 -9.70 -18.28 8.56
N PRO A 56 -9.21 -18.79 7.40
CA PRO A 56 -8.16 -19.80 7.40
C PRO A 56 -6.94 -19.29 8.20
N GLY A 57 -6.42 -20.15 9.07
CA GLY A 57 -5.33 -19.77 9.97
C GLY A 57 -5.75 -19.04 11.25
N PHE A 58 -6.98 -18.52 11.35
CA PHE A 58 -7.46 -17.89 12.59
C PHE A 58 -7.95 -18.95 13.59
N THR A 59 -8.60 -19.99 13.10
CA THR A 59 -9.10 -21.09 13.93
C THR A 59 -8.01 -22.08 14.34
N ALA A 60 -6.91 -22.15 13.58
CA ALA A 60 -5.79 -23.06 13.91
C ALA A 60 -4.97 -22.58 15.13
N GLU A 61 -5.07 -21.31 15.51
CA GLU A 61 -4.38 -20.76 16.67
C GLU A 61 -5.14 -21.02 18.00
N PHE A 62 -6.39 -21.50 17.93
CA PHE A 62 -7.21 -21.73 19.10
C PHE A 62 -7.45 -23.22 19.34
N GLY A 63 -7.20 -23.70 20.56
CA GLY A 63 -7.57 -25.03 20.97
C GLY A 63 -9.08 -25.18 21.15
N ALA A 64 -9.63 -26.35 20.87
CA ALA A 64 -11.05 -26.64 21.00
C ALA A 64 -11.59 -26.42 22.42
N GLY A 65 -10.73 -26.46 23.45
CA GLY A 65 -11.06 -26.23 24.84
C GLY A 65 -10.71 -24.84 25.39
N ASP A 66 -10.17 -23.95 24.57
CA ASP A 66 -9.76 -22.61 25.03
C ASP A 66 -10.96 -21.77 25.48
N SER A 67 -10.88 -21.21 26.67
CA SER A 67 -11.81 -20.20 27.14
C SER A 67 -11.72 -18.91 26.30
N LEU A 68 -12.75 -18.07 26.33
CA LEU A 68 -12.74 -16.78 25.64
C LEU A 68 -11.52 -15.92 26.01
N ARG A 69 -11.13 -15.94 27.28
CA ARG A 69 -9.96 -15.21 27.76
C ARG A 69 -8.67 -15.72 27.15
N GLU A 70 -8.48 -17.02 27.09
CA GLU A 70 -7.29 -17.63 26.48
C GLU A 70 -7.21 -17.35 24.98
N ARG A 71 -8.33 -17.44 24.27
CA ARG A 71 -8.42 -17.08 22.86
C ARG A 71 -8.04 -15.62 22.62
N LEU A 72 -8.54 -14.71 23.47
CA LEU A 72 -8.21 -13.30 23.37
C LEU A 72 -6.72 -13.03 23.63
N ILE A 73 -6.14 -13.64 24.64
CA ILE A 73 -4.71 -13.52 24.96
C ILE A 73 -3.84 -14.04 23.81
N LYS A 74 -4.17 -15.20 23.25
CA LYS A 74 -3.48 -15.78 22.08
C LYS A 74 -3.59 -14.85 20.86
N LEU A 75 -4.78 -14.32 20.58
CA LEU A 75 -5.00 -13.39 19.50
C LEU A 75 -4.16 -12.12 19.64
N LEU A 76 -4.20 -11.47 20.80
CA LEU A 76 -3.46 -10.24 21.07
C LEU A 76 -1.94 -10.47 21.08
N GLY A 77 -1.49 -11.68 21.44
CA GLY A 77 -0.08 -12.07 21.37
C GLY A 77 0.39 -12.51 19.97
N SER A 78 -0.50 -12.66 19.01
CA SER A 78 -0.15 -13.09 17.67
C SER A 78 0.56 -12.00 16.86
N LEU A 79 1.34 -12.40 15.85
CA LEU A 79 2.02 -11.47 14.94
C LEU A 79 1.04 -10.58 14.14
N ARG A 80 -0.22 -10.96 14.05
CA ARG A 80 -1.27 -10.16 13.39
C ARG A 80 -1.65 -8.94 14.19
N CYS A 81 -1.70 -9.08 15.52
CA CYS A 81 -2.13 -8.04 16.45
C CYS A 81 -0.98 -7.34 17.18
N CYS A 82 0.26 -7.82 17.01
CA CYS A 82 1.42 -7.20 17.66
C CYS A 82 1.64 -5.75 17.18
N SER A 83 2.15 -4.92 18.07
CA SER A 83 2.51 -3.54 17.73
C SER A 83 3.68 -3.52 16.73
N ARG A 84 3.53 -2.72 15.68
CA ARG A 84 4.59 -2.45 14.69
C ARG A 84 5.31 -1.13 14.95
N LYS A 85 5.08 -0.53 16.12
CA LYS A 85 5.60 0.78 16.49
C LYS A 85 7.13 0.84 16.39
N GLY A 86 7.84 -0.19 16.85
CA GLY A 86 9.29 -0.23 16.79
C GLY A 86 9.88 -0.17 15.38
N LEU A 87 9.17 -0.68 14.36
CA LEU A 87 9.59 -0.54 12.97
C LEU A 87 9.34 0.89 12.47
N ALA A 88 8.17 1.46 12.74
CA ALA A 88 7.81 2.81 12.33
C ALA A 88 8.71 3.87 12.98
N GLU A 89 9.01 3.74 14.26
CA GLU A 89 9.93 4.65 14.97
C GLU A 89 11.35 4.61 14.41
N ARG A 90 11.76 3.49 13.86
CA ARG A 90 13.13 3.34 13.33
C ARG A 90 13.29 3.96 11.94
N PHE A 91 12.27 3.90 11.08
CA PHE A 91 12.41 4.20 9.65
C PHE A 91 11.45 5.25 9.10
N ASP A 92 10.25 5.39 9.67
CA ASP A 92 9.14 6.06 8.98
C ASP A 92 8.65 7.36 9.65
N SER A 93 9.27 7.83 10.72
CA SER A 93 8.67 8.90 11.53
C SER A 93 8.90 10.30 10.95
N THR A 94 10.09 10.87 11.11
CA THR A 94 10.32 12.31 10.93
C THR A 94 11.43 12.62 9.93
N ILE A 95 11.85 11.65 9.15
CA ILE A 95 12.91 11.83 8.15
C ILE A 95 12.47 12.85 7.11
N GLY A 96 13.27 13.88 6.92
CA GLY A 96 12.99 14.98 6.00
C GLY A 96 12.03 16.05 6.52
N ALA A 97 11.53 15.92 7.75
CA ALA A 97 10.65 16.91 8.43
C ALA A 97 9.38 17.31 7.65
N ALA A 98 8.98 16.52 6.66
CA ALA A 98 7.81 16.78 5.80
C ALA A 98 6.55 16.03 6.23
N THR A 99 6.64 15.19 7.26
CA THR A 99 5.52 14.35 7.72
C THR A 99 4.43 15.18 8.39
N VAL A 100 3.21 15.10 7.87
CA VAL A 100 2.01 15.76 8.43
C VAL A 100 1.25 14.80 9.34
N ILE A 101 1.00 13.57 8.88
CA ILE A 101 0.43 12.51 9.72
C ILE A 101 1.52 11.51 10.05
N MET A 102 1.80 11.39 11.34
CA MET A 102 2.76 10.43 11.87
C MET A 102 2.20 9.00 11.80
N PRO A 103 3.07 7.98 11.72
CA PRO A 103 2.64 6.57 11.71
C PRO A 103 1.80 6.16 12.91
N PHE A 104 2.02 6.82 14.05
CA PHE A 104 1.24 6.66 15.27
C PHE A 104 0.80 8.03 15.78
N GLY A 105 -0.49 8.17 16.01
CA GLY A 105 -1.12 9.38 16.51
C GLY A 105 -1.69 9.21 17.93
N GLY A 106 -2.48 10.21 18.33
CA GLY A 106 -3.05 10.32 19.65
C GLY A 106 -2.07 10.91 20.68
N GLU A 107 -2.57 11.27 21.86
CA GLU A 107 -1.79 11.89 22.94
C GLU A 107 -0.53 11.10 23.33
N ARG A 108 -0.65 9.77 23.31
CA ARG A 108 0.45 8.86 23.69
C ARG A 108 1.19 8.27 22.47
N GLN A 109 0.84 8.69 21.27
CA GLN A 109 1.40 8.15 20.03
C GLN A 109 1.36 6.61 19.96
N LEU A 110 0.22 6.04 20.30
CA LEU A 110 0.00 4.59 20.30
C LEU A 110 -1.05 4.13 19.27
N THR A 111 -1.79 5.07 18.67
CA THR A 111 -2.86 4.76 17.71
C THR A 111 -2.26 4.72 16.30
N PRO A 112 -2.28 3.56 15.62
CA PRO A 112 -1.76 3.46 14.25
C PRO A 112 -2.55 4.37 13.30
N ALA A 113 -1.85 5.16 12.49
CA ALA A 113 -2.44 5.91 11.40
C ALA A 113 -2.74 4.99 10.21
N GLN A 114 -3.83 5.27 9.49
CA GLN A 114 -4.27 4.47 8.35
C GLN A 114 -3.92 5.11 7.00
N ALA A 115 -3.33 6.30 7.03
CA ALA A 115 -2.83 6.99 5.84
C ALA A 115 -1.53 7.72 6.19
N MET A 116 -0.70 7.93 5.18
CA MET A 116 0.48 8.78 5.26
C MET A 116 0.18 10.10 4.56
N ILE A 117 0.47 11.22 5.20
CA ILE A 117 0.40 12.55 4.59
C ILE A 117 1.73 13.25 4.82
N ALA A 118 2.32 13.75 3.74
CA ALA A 118 3.57 14.49 3.78
C ALA A 118 3.50 15.71 2.87
N LYS A 119 4.18 16.78 3.26
CA LYS A 119 4.37 17.96 2.43
C LYS A 119 5.21 17.61 1.19
N LEU A 120 4.89 18.19 0.06
CA LEU A 120 5.68 17.99 -1.15
C LEU A 120 7.06 18.64 -0.99
N PRO A 121 8.14 17.95 -1.39
CA PRO A 121 9.46 18.55 -1.38
C PRO A 121 9.56 19.65 -2.45
N GLY A 122 10.15 20.79 -2.08
CA GLY A 122 10.35 21.92 -2.97
C GLY A 122 11.37 22.89 -2.40
N ASP A 123 11.66 23.95 -3.17
CA ASP A 123 12.53 25.04 -2.72
C ASP A 123 11.74 25.98 -1.81
N GLY A 124 11.78 25.75 -0.51
CA GLY A 124 11.09 26.53 0.50
C GLY A 124 9.93 25.78 1.17
N GLU A 125 9.12 26.53 1.92
CA GLU A 125 7.96 26.00 2.63
C GLU A 125 6.76 25.84 1.70
N THR A 126 6.02 24.76 1.86
CA THR A 126 4.78 24.48 1.12
C THR A 126 3.68 24.00 2.05
N GLU A 127 2.44 24.38 1.74
CA GLU A 127 1.23 23.82 2.35
C GLU A 127 0.65 22.66 1.53
N THR A 128 1.18 22.42 0.32
CA THR A 128 0.72 21.33 -0.53
C THR A 128 1.23 19.99 -0.02
N CYS A 129 0.32 19.05 0.14
CA CYS A 129 0.61 17.72 0.66
C CYS A 129 0.26 16.63 -0.36
N SER A 130 0.97 15.52 -0.29
CA SER A 130 0.56 14.25 -0.86
C SER A 130 0.04 13.34 0.23
N ALA A 131 -0.95 12.52 -0.11
CA ALA A 131 -1.47 11.50 0.80
C ALA A 131 -1.45 10.14 0.13
N MET A 132 -1.09 9.11 0.89
CA MET A 132 -1.12 7.73 0.46
C MET A 132 -1.84 6.87 1.50
N ALA A 133 -2.64 5.94 1.00
CA ALA A 133 -3.23 4.87 1.80
C ALA A 133 -3.25 3.58 0.98
N TYR A 134 -3.42 2.48 1.66
CA TYR A 134 -3.52 1.18 1.01
C TYR A 134 -4.74 0.41 1.50
N GLY A 135 -5.22 -0.49 0.66
CA GLY A 135 -6.20 -1.51 1.02
C GLY A 135 -5.60 -2.89 0.73
N PHE A 136 -5.82 -3.80 1.64
CA PHE A 136 -5.29 -5.14 1.53
C PHE A 136 -6.09 -6.11 2.40
N ASP A 137 -6.68 -7.11 1.76
CA ASP A 137 -7.34 -8.23 2.44
C ASP A 137 -6.91 -9.54 1.78
N PRO A 138 -5.80 -10.15 2.24
CA PRO A 138 -5.26 -11.35 1.61
C PRO A 138 -6.21 -12.55 1.72
N TYR A 139 -6.97 -12.65 2.82
CA TYR A 139 -7.86 -13.78 3.04
C TYR A 139 -9.09 -13.75 2.14
N LEU A 140 -9.64 -12.56 1.92
CA LEU A 140 -10.72 -12.37 0.96
C LEU A 140 -10.20 -12.56 -0.47
N SER A 141 -9.02 -12.01 -0.78
CA SER A 141 -8.41 -12.10 -2.11
C SER A 141 -8.06 -13.54 -2.49
N GLU A 142 -7.64 -14.37 -1.54
CA GLU A 142 -7.36 -15.80 -1.75
C GLU A 142 -8.63 -16.57 -2.12
N ARG A 143 -9.77 -16.21 -1.55
CA ARG A 143 -11.05 -16.88 -1.79
C ARG A 143 -11.76 -16.36 -3.01
N ASP A 144 -11.85 -15.06 -3.12
CA ASP A 144 -12.51 -14.34 -4.20
C ASP A 144 -11.65 -13.14 -4.61
N PRO A 145 -10.78 -13.32 -5.62
CA PRO A 145 -9.92 -12.26 -6.11
C PRO A 145 -10.67 -11.00 -6.54
N TYR A 146 -11.89 -11.15 -7.09
CA TYR A 146 -12.68 -10.00 -7.50
C TYR A 146 -13.13 -9.17 -6.31
N SER A 147 -13.79 -9.80 -5.34
CA SER A 147 -14.23 -9.10 -4.12
C SER A 147 -13.06 -8.59 -3.31
N GLY A 148 -11.95 -9.33 -3.25
CA GLY A 148 -10.71 -8.91 -2.61
C GLY A 148 -10.16 -7.63 -3.20
N ALA A 149 -10.04 -7.54 -4.51
CA ALA A 149 -9.60 -6.34 -5.21
C ALA A 149 -10.57 -5.17 -5.02
N TYR A 150 -11.87 -5.41 -5.15
CA TYR A 150 -12.89 -4.39 -4.92
C TYR A 150 -12.81 -3.79 -3.51
N ILE A 151 -12.74 -4.63 -2.49
CA ILE A 151 -12.65 -4.19 -1.09
C ILE A 151 -11.31 -3.49 -0.82
N ALA A 152 -10.20 -3.95 -1.40
CA ALA A 152 -8.90 -3.29 -1.26
C ALA A 152 -8.93 -1.85 -1.81
N VAL A 153 -9.53 -1.63 -2.99
CA VAL A 153 -9.72 -0.29 -3.54
C VAL A 153 -10.63 0.55 -2.65
N LEU A 154 -11.76 -0.01 -2.22
CA LEU A 154 -12.70 0.70 -1.34
C LEU A 154 -12.04 1.11 -0.01
N GLN A 155 -11.28 0.23 0.60
CA GLN A 155 -10.53 0.51 1.83
C GLN A 155 -9.51 1.65 1.63
N SER A 156 -8.72 1.61 0.55
CA SER A 156 -7.71 2.63 0.28
C SER A 156 -8.33 4.02 0.07
N VAL A 157 -9.40 4.09 -0.72
CA VAL A 157 -10.15 5.33 -0.96
C VAL A 157 -10.80 5.85 0.33
N SER A 158 -11.44 4.97 1.10
CA SER A 158 -12.09 5.36 2.37
C SER A 158 -11.09 5.94 3.38
N LYS A 159 -9.90 5.37 3.46
CA LYS A 159 -8.82 5.88 4.32
C LYS A 159 -8.36 7.27 3.90
N LEU A 160 -8.21 7.53 2.59
CA LEU A 160 -7.88 8.85 2.07
C LEU A 160 -8.96 9.87 2.37
N VAL A 161 -10.22 9.53 2.16
CA VAL A 161 -11.37 10.40 2.46
C VAL A 161 -11.42 10.70 3.96
N ALA A 162 -11.26 9.69 4.81
CA ALA A 162 -11.23 9.86 6.27
C ALA A 162 -10.06 10.74 6.75
N SER A 163 -8.99 10.83 5.96
CA SER A 163 -7.84 11.71 6.22
C SER A 163 -8.02 13.13 5.68
N GLY A 164 -9.21 13.48 5.17
CA GLY A 164 -9.54 14.81 4.67
C GLY A 164 -9.19 15.04 3.19
N MET A 165 -8.79 14.01 2.46
CA MET A 165 -8.49 14.14 1.03
C MET A 165 -9.78 14.08 0.20
N GLY A 166 -10.11 15.19 -0.47
CA GLY A 166 -11.34 15.32 -1.25
C GLY A 166 -11.12 15.47 -2.76
N HIS A 167 -9.89 15.33 -3.24
CA HIS A 167 -9.52 15.61 -4.62
C HIS A 167 -9.08 14.35 -5.38
N ARG A 168 -8.29 14.55 -6.44
CA ARG A 168 -7.87 13.47 -7.36
C ARG A 168 -7.04 12.42 -6.64
N ALA A 169 -7.45 11.16 -6.79
CA ALA A 169 -6.67 10.01 -6.37
C ALA A 169 -6.20 9.23 -7.59
N TYR A 170 -5.00 8.68 -7.50
CA TYR A 170 -4.46 7.74 -8.47
C TYR A 170 -4.34 6.38 -7.79
N LEU A 171 -4.78 5.33 -8.48
CA LEU A 171 -4.64 3.97 -7.99
C LEU A 171 -3.42 3.32 -8.63
N SER A 172 -2.64 2.65 -7.81
CA SER A 172 -1.52 1.82 -8.22
C SER A 172 -1.77 0.42 -7.68
N LEU A 173 -1.65 -0.57 -8.53
CA LEU A 173 -1.67 -1.98 -8.15
C LEU A 173 -0.22 -2.42 -7.93
N GLN A 174 0.03 -3.07 -6.81
CA GLN A 174 1.29 -3.74 -6.53
C GLN A 174 1.03 -5.25 -6.55
N GLU A 175 1.79 -5.94 -7.36
CA GLU A 175 1.80 -7.40 -7.47
C GLU A 175 2.78 -8.02 -6.46
#